data_83db537c0a928a3b26285aa3000d4d9e
#
_entry.id   83db537c0a928a3b26285aa3000d4d9e
#
_cell.length_a   1.000
_cell.length_b   1.000
_cell.length_c   1.000
_cell.angle_alpha   90.00
_cell.angle_beta   90.00
_cell.angle_gamma   90.00
#
_symmetry.space_group_name_H-M   'P 1'
#
loop_
_entity.id
_entity.type
_entity.pdbx_description
1 polymer ?
#
loop_
_entity_poly.entity_id
_entity_poly.type
_entity_poly.pdbx_seq_one_letter_code
_entity_poly.pdbx_strand_id
1 'polypeptide(L)'
;WKPLLNDDTFKDIIISSFRFLVSDKRADIYAFVIMPNHIHLLWKIKSDKKYEDVQRDFMKYTAQHIRHSLIKENPPLLKEFYAGAKDRKYQIWERNPLSSRLPGEKPIIQKPNYIHANPISGKWNLCKAFTDYKYSSAGFYYGYENNWDFLTHYADVEM
;
A
#
# COMPACT_ATOMS: atom_id res chain seq x y z
N TRP A 1 -10.64 -4.70 10.87
CA TRP A 1 -10.15 -5.60 9.84
C TRP A 1 -8.98 -6.44 10.35
N LYS A 2 -8.84 -7.67 9.84
CA LYS A 2 -7.86 -8.64 10.34
C LYS A 2 -6.42 -8.25 9.98
N PRO A 3 -5.41 -8.56 10.82
CA PRO A 3 -4.01 -8.16 10.60
C PRO A 3 -3.29 -9.11 9.62
N LEU A 4 -3.84 -9.30 8.43
CA LEU A 4 -3.29 -10.18 7.38
C LEU A 4 -1.86 -9.80 7.00
N LEU A 5 -1.57 -8.49 6.97
CA LEU A 5 -0.28 -7.94 6.57
C LEU A 5 0.77 -7.91 7.71
N ASN A 6 0.57 -8.67 8.79
CA ASN A 6 1.64 -8.90 9.77
C ASN A 6 2.80 -9.69 9.16
N ASP A 7 2.49 -10.63 8.25
CA ASP A 7 3.49 -11.41 7.55
C ASP A 7 4.16 -10.56 6.45
N ASP A 8 5.46 -10.48 6.48
CA ASP A 8 6.26 -9.72 5.52
C ASP A 8 6.13 -10.24 4.09
N THR A 9 5.86 -11.54 3.90
CA THR A 9 5.59 -12.15 2.58
C THR A 9 4.46 -11.41 1.85
N PHE A 10 3.39 -11.06 2.56
CA PHE A 10 2.26 -10.34 1.94
C PHE A 10 2.57 -8.88 1.70
N LYS A 11 3.36 -8.24 2.55
CA LYS A 11 3.87 -6.88 2.31
C LYS A 11 4.77 -6.84 1.08
N ASP A 12 5.61 -7.85 0.88
CA ASP A 12 6.49 -7.96 -0.30
C ASP A 12 5.70 -8.12 -1.61
N ILE A 13 4.56 -8.79 -1.59
CA ILE A 13 3.63 -8.84 -2.73
C ILE A 13 3.15 -7.42 -3.08
N ILE A 14 2.81 -6.61 -2.08
CA ILE A 14 2.36 -5.23 -2.28
C ILE A 14 3.50 -4.37 -2.85
N ILE A 15 4.71 -4.48 -2.28
CA ILE A 15 5.91 -3.79 -2.79
C ILE A 15 6.20 -4.16 -4.25
N SER A 16 6.10 -5.43 -4.60
CA SER A 16 6.28 -5.89 -5.99
C SER A 16 5.25 -5.27 -6.92
N SER A 17 4.01 -5.12 -6.46
CA SER A 17 2.96 -4.44 -7.22
C SER A 17 3.24 -2.94 -7.39
N PHE A 18 3.78 -2.26 -6.38
CA PHE A 18 4.20 -0.85 -6.50
C PHE A 18 5.29 -0.68 -7.56
N ARG A 19 6.33 -1.53 -7.53
CA ARG A 19 7.38 -1.52 -8.56
C ARG A 19 6.80 -1.70 -9.96
N PHE A 20 5.89 -2.65 -10.13
CA PHE A 20 5.24 -2.88 -11.40
C PHE A 20 4.47 -1.65 -11.90
N LEU A 21 3.66 -1.03 -11.03
CA LEU A 21 2.88 0.15 -11.40
C LEU A 21 3.74 1.31 -11.89
N VAL A 22 4.91 1.51 -11.27
CA VAL A 22 5.86 2.56 -11.67
C VAL A 22 6.62 2.17 -12.94
N SER A 23 7.15 0.95 -13.02
CA SER A 23 7.90 0.48 -14.20
C SER A 23 7.04 0.40 -15.46
N ASP A 24 5.75 0.05 -15.32
CA ASP A 24 4.77 0.00 -16.42
C ASP A 24 4.11 1.37 -16.68
N LYS A 25 4.65 2.44 -16.08
CA LYS A 25 4.20 3.82 -16.28
C LYS A 25 2.70 4.02 -16.03
N ARG A 26 2.14 3.37 -15.01
CA ARG A 26 0.75 3.53 -14.60
C ARG A 26 0.57 4.58 -13.53
N ALA A 27 1.55 4.71 -12.64
CA ALA A 27 1.50 5.65 -11.52
C ALA A 27 2.89 6.10 -11.10
N ASP A 28 2.96 7.29 -10.49
CA ASP A 28 4.07 7.70 -9.64
C ASP A 28 3.66 7.49 -8.19
N ILE A 29 4.56 6.98 -7.36
CA ILE A 29 4.31 6.74 -5.94
C ILE A 29 5.19 7.70 -5.13
N TYR A 30 4.54 8.53 -4.31
CA TYR A 30 5.20 9.55 -3.50
C TYR A 30 5.42 9.10 -2.06
N ALA A 31 4.42 8.48 -1.45
CA ALA A 31 4.55 7.99 -0.08
C ALA A 31 3.66 6.77 0.16
N PHE A 32 4.10 5.90 1.07
CA PHE A 32 3.29 4.78 1.53
C PHE A 32 3.68 4.34 2.94
N VAL A 33 2.77 3.63 3.56
CA VAL A 33 3.02 2.74 4.70
C VAL A 33 2.10 1.53 4.62
N ILE A 34 2.67 0.34 4.81
CA ILE A 34 1.91 -0.92 4.85
C ILE A 34 1.77 -1.33 6.31
N MET A 35 0.58 -1.09 6.86
CA MET A 35 0.22 -1.45 8.22
C MET A 35 -0.26 -2.91 8.31
N PRO A 36 -0.38 -3.51 9.49
CA PRO A 36 -0.78 -4.91 9.63
C PRO A 36 -2.13 -5.27 8.98
N ASN A 37 -3.04 -4.32 8.81
CA ASN A 37 -4.38 -4.57 8.26
C ASN A 37 -4.84 -3.57 7.20
N HIS A 38 -4.01 -2.62 6.82
CA HIS A 38 -4.34 -1.61 5.81
C HIS A 38 -3.09 -0.98 5.21
N ILE A 39 -3.28 -0.22 4.14
CA ILE A 39 -2.23 0.52 3.44
C ILE A 39 -2.66 1.98 3.33
N HIS A 40 -1.74 2.88 3.62
CA HIS A 40 -1.83 4.27 3.14
C HIS A 40 -0.92 4.44 1.95
N LEU A 41 -1.43 5.02 0.89
CA LEU A 41 -0.71 5.21 -0.37
C LEU A 41 -1.01 6.60 -0.93
N LEU A 42 0.04 7.36 -1.21
CA LEU A 42 -0.01 8.62 -1.94
C LEU A 42 0.61 8.42 -3.32
N TRP A 43 -0.21 8.49 -4.34
CA TRP A 43 0.17 8.26 -5.73
C TRP A 43 -0.49 9.22 -6.71
N LYS A 44 0.10 9.35 -7.89
CA LYS A 44 -0.48 10.06 -9.04
C LYS A 44 -0.60 9.09 -10.20
N ILE A 45 -1.80 8.85 -10.65
CA ILE A 45 -2.06 8.02 -11.83
C ILE A 45 -1.67 8.80 -13.08
N LYS A 46 -0.99 8.15 -14.02
CA LYS A 46 -0.59 8.78 -15.28
C LYS A 46 -1.82 9.24 -16.08
N SER A 47 -1.71 10.35 -16.80
CA SER A 47 -2.83 11.03 -17.47
C SER A 47 -3.53 10.21 -18.54
N ASP A 48 -2.83 9.23 -19.12
CA ASP A 48 -3.39 8.28 -20.11
C ASP A 48 -4.10 7.07 -19.49
N LYS A 49 -4.15 6.98 -18.15
CA LYS A 49 -4.78 5.90 -17.40
C LYS A 49 -5.98 6.39 -16.59
N LYS A 50 -6.94 5.49 -16.38
CA LYS A 50 -8.07 5.76 -15.48
C LYS A 50 -7.73 5.31 -14.07
N TYR A 51 -7.99 6.17 -13.10
CA TYR A 51 -7.74 5.90 -11.68
C TYR A 51 -8.41 4.59 -11.21
N GLU A 52 -9.68 4.43 -11.56
CA GLU A 52 -10.49 3.29 -11.14
C GLU A 52 -9.93 1.96 -11.68
N ASP A 53 -9.39 1.98 -12.90
CA ASP A 53 -8.79 0.79 -13.51
C ASP A 53 -7.48 0.42 -12.82
N VAL A 54 -6.61 1.40 -12.58
CA VAL A 54 -5.32 1.15 -11.91
C VAL A 54 -5.53 0.67 -10.48
N GLN A 55 -6.45 1.28 -9.75
CA GLN A 55 -6.79 0.87 -8.37
C GLN A 55 -7.38 -0.55 -8.35
N ARG A 56 -8.34 -0.83 -9.23
CA ARG A 56 -8.94 -2.17 -9.36
C ARG A 56 -7.90 -3.22 -9.66
N ASP A 57 -7.02 -2.97 -10.61
CA ASP A 57 -5.99 -3.91 -11.04
C ASP A 57 -4.97 -4.17 -9.93
N PHE A 58 -4.57 -3.14 -9.20
CA PHE A 58 -3.72 -3.25 -8.01
C PHE A 58 -4.37 -4.14 -6.94
N MET A 59 -5.61 -3.88 -6.59
CA MET A 59 -6.32 -4.65 -5.57
C MET A 59 -6.56 -6.10 -6.01
N LYS A 60 -6.91 -6.32 -7.27
CA LYS A 60 -7.12 -7.65 -7.83
C LYS A 60 -5.84 -8.48 -7.85
N TYR A 61 -4.76 -7.89 -8.34
CA TYR A 61 -3.45 -8.56 -8.42
C TYR A 61 -2.97 -8.97 -7.03
N THR A 62 -2.91 -8.04 -6.10
CA THR A 62 -2.43 -8.30 -4.74
C THR A 62 -3.31 -9.32 -4.01
N ALA A 63 -4.63 -9.22 -4.13
CA ALA A 63 -5.56 -10.19 -3.54
C ALA A 63 -5.37 -11.60 -4.10
N GLN A 64 -5.14 -11.75 -5.40
CA GLN A 64 -4.90 -13.07 -6.03
C GLN A 64 -3.59 -13.68 -5.55
N HIS A 65 -2.51 -12.92 -5.51
CA HIS A 65 -1.20 -13.40 -5.07
C HIS A 65 -1.19 -13.75 -3.58
N ILE A 66 -1.77 -12.92 -2.71
CA ILE A 66 -1.93 -13.21 -1.29
C ILE A 66 -2.77 -14.49 -1.10
N ARG A 67 -3.88 -14.62 -1.82
CA ARG A 67 -4.72 -15.83 -1.74
C ARG A 67 -3.96 -17.08 -2.18
N HIS A 68 -3.18 -17.02 -3.26
CA HIS A 68 -2.38 -18.17 -3.71
C HIS A 68 -1.34 -18.56 -2.66
N SER A 69 -0.65 -17.60 -2.06
CA SER A 69 0.28 -17.86 -0.96
C SER A 69 -0.42 -18.50 0.24
N LEU A 70 -1.59 -18.00 0.65
CA LEU A 70 -2.37 -18.57 1.74
C LEU A 70 -2.86 -19.99 1.46
N ILE A 71 -3.28 -20.30 0.23
CA ILE A 71 -3.68 -21.66 -0.17
C ILE A 71 -2.51 -22.64 0.06
N LYS A 72 -1.31 -22.22 -0.33
CA LYS A 72 -0.12 -23.06 -0.27
C LYS A 72 0.45 -23.18 1.14
N GLU A 73 0.54 -22.06 1.85
CA GLU A 73 1.34 -21.95 3.08
C GLU A 73 0.50 -21.94 4.36
N ASN A 74 -0.73 -21.39 4.32
CA ASN A 74 -1.57 -21.27 5.50
C ASN A 74 -3.07 -21.34 5.16
N PRO A 75 -3.58 -22.53 4.74
CA PRO A 75 -5.00 -22.71 4.44
C PRO A 75 -5.96 -22.40 5.61
N PRO A 76 -5.60 -22.63 6.89
CA PRO A 76 -6.44 -22.22 8.01
C PRO A 76 -6.65 -20.70 8.06
N LEU A 77 -5.61 -19.91 7.85
CA LEU A 77 -5.73 -18.44 7.81
C LEU A 77 -6.60 -17.97 6.64
N LEU A 78 -6.50 -18.64 5.47
CA LEU A 78 -7.35 -18.32 4.33
C LEU A 78 -8.84 -18.45 4.65
N LYS A 79 -9.24 -19.44 5.46
CA LYS A 79 -10.64 -19.64 5.85
C LYS A 79 -11.21 -18.44 6.60
N GLU A 80 -10.38 -17.68 7.31
CA GLU A 80 -10.81 -16.47 8.01
C GLU A 80 -11.26 -15.36 7.06
N PHE A 81 -10.85 -15.41 5.79
CA PHE A 81 -11.22 -14.45 4.74
C PHE A 81 -12.35 -14.95 3.84
N TYR A 82 -13.00 -16.04 4.24
CA TYR A 82 -14.15 -16.58 3.50
C TYR A 82 -15.31 -15.58 3.54
N ALA A 83 -15.78 -15.17 2.36
CA ALA A 83 -16.87 -14.21 2.21
C ALA A 83 -18.21 -14.88 1.90
N GLY A 84 -18.21 -16.05 1.24
CA GLY A 84 -19.42 -16.79 0.87
C GLY A 84 -20.37 -16.01 -0.05
N ALA A 85 -19.90 -14.97 -0.73
CA ALA A 85 -20.71 -14.16 -1.62
C ALA A 85 -20.83 -14.79 -3.01
N LYS A 86 -21.90 -14.44 -3.75
CA LYS A 86 -22.13 -14.96 -5.12
C LYS A 86 -20.99 -14.65 -6.09
N ASP A 87 -20.36 -13.50 -5.91
CA ASP A 87 -19.31 -12.97 -6.80
C ASP A 87 -17.88 -13.32 -6.33
N ARG A 88 -17.71 -13.81 -5.10
CA ARG A 88 -16.41 -14.19 -4.55
C ARG A 88 -16.49 -15.17 -3.38
N LYS A 89 -15.57 -16.10 -3.38
CA LYS A 89 -15.41 -17.05 -2.28
C LYS A 89 -14.64 -16.46 -1.09
N TYR A 90 -13.62 -15.65 -1.38
CA TYR A 90 -12.76 -15.00 -0.38
C TYR A 90 -12.67 -13.48 -0.61
N GLN A 91 -12.50 -12.72 0.46
CA GLN A 91 -12.34 -11.27 0.42
C GLN A 91 -11.10 -10.85 1.19
N ILE A 92 -10.04 -10.50 0.48
CA ILE A 92 -8.76 -10.06 1.04
C ILE A 92 -8.81 -8.57 1.38
N TRP A 93 -9.35 -7.74 0.49
CA TRP A 93 -9.51 -6.30 0.67
C TRP A 93 -10.95 -5.91 0.95
N GLU A 94 -11.14 -4.79 1.66
CA GLU A 94 -12.46 -4.16 1.76
C GLU A 94 -12.94 -3.69 0.37
N ARG A 95 -14.27 -3.68 0.19
CA ARG A 95 -14.89 -3.37 -1.12
C ARG A 95 -14.64 -1.94 -1.57
N ASN A 96 -14.74 -1.00 -0.64
CA ASN A 96 -14.69 0.43 -0.93
C ASN A 96 -13.48 1.03 -0.22
N PRO A 97 -12.30 0.99 -0.83
CA PRO A 97 -11.13 1.63 -0.26
C PRO A 97 -11.41 3.14 -0.14
N LEU A 98 -11.07 3.69 1.01
CA LEU A 98 -11.16 5.13 1.23
C LEU A 98 -10.12 5.81 0.35
N SER A 99 -10.58 6.50 -0.68
CA SER A 99 -9.73 7.31 -1.54
C SER A 99 -10.25 8.74 -1.60
N SER A 100 -9.33 9.69 -1.56
CA SER A 100 -9.63 11.11 -1.71
C SER A 100 -8.66 11.74 -2.69
N ARG A 101 -9.18 12.58 -3.59
CA ARG A 101 -8.33 13.42 -4.42
C ARG A 101 -7.74 14.53 -3.55
N LEU A 102 -6.45 14.79 -3.73
CA LEU A 102 -5.78 15.89 -3.06
C LEU A 102 -5.79 17.11 -4.00
N PRO A 103 -6.52 18.19 -3.66
CA PRO A 103 -6.50 19.39 -4.46
C PRO A 103 -5.26 20.25 -4.10
N GLY A 104 -4.35 20.45 -5.07
CA GLY A 104 -3.21 21.34 -4.94
C GLY A 104 -1.99 20.77 -4.21
N GLU A 105 -0.97 21.61 -4.01
CA GLU A 105 0.36 21.22 -3.50
C GLU A 105 0.42 21.00 -1.99
N LYS A 106 -0.22 21.86 -1.20
CA LYS A 106 -0.13 21.82 0.27
C LYS A 106 -0.46 20.44 0.86
N PRO A 107 -1.54 19.75 0.43
CA PRO A 107 -1.82 18.41 0.89
C PRO A 107 -0.76 17.36 0.50
N ILE A 108 -0.11 17.54 -0.66
CA ILE A 108 0.95 16.63 -1.11
C ILE A 108 2.17 16.72 -0.20
N ILE A 109 2.49 17.89 0.33
CA ILE A 109 3.60 18.11 1.26
C ILE A 109 3.27 17.58 2.68
N GLN A 110 2.03 17.73 3.12
CA GLN A 110 1.61 17.36 4.48
C GLN A 110 1.27 15.88 4.65
N LYS A 111 0.72 15.24 3.61
CA LYS A 111 0.26 13.83 3.67
C LYS A 111 1.36 12.82 3.96
N PRO A 112 2.60 12.94 3.44
CA PRO A 112 3.68 12.03 3.80
C PRO A 112 3.92 11.97 5.30
N ASN A 113 3.95 13.10 6.01
CA ASN A 113 4.13 13.12 7.45
C ASN A 113 3.03 12.35 8.20
N TYR A 114 1.78 12.54 7.80
CA TYR A 114 0.66 11.77 8.36
C TYR A 114 0.80 10.27 8.08
N ILE A 115 1.15 9.90 6.85
CA ILE A 115 1.35 8.50 6.46
C ILE A 115 2.48 7.87 7.28
N HIS A 116 3.61 8.55 7.41
CA HIS A 116 4.79 8.05 8.12
C HIS A 116 4.57 7.91 9.63
N ALA A 117 3.71 8.70 10.23
CA ALA A 117 3.42 8.63 11.66
C ALA A 117 2.55 7.41 12.07
N ASN A 118 1.91 6.72 11.12
CA ASN A 118 1.01 5.61 11.43
C ASN A 118 1.64 4.49 12.28
N PRO A 119 2.88 4.01 12.02
CA PRO A 119 3.46 2.91 12.77
C PRO A 119 3.68 3.19 14.27
N ILE A 120 3.82 4.46 14.64
CA ILE A 120 4.04 4.87 16.05
C ILE A 120 2.79 5.43 16.71
N SER A 121 1.67 5.55 15.99
CA SER A 121 0.44 6.18 16.49
C SER A 121 -0.61 5.17 16.92
N GLY A 122 -1.50 5.61 17.83
CA GLY A 122 -2.65 4.85 18.28
C GLY A 122 -2.27 3.53 18.95
N LYS A 123 -3.00 2.48 18.60
CA LYS A 123 -2.82 1.12 19.17
C LYS A 123 -1.64 0.34 18.56
N TRP A 124 -1.03 0.85 17.49
CA TRP A 124 -0.10 0.05 16.71
C TRP A 124 1.29 -0.06 17.37
N ASN A 125 1.94 1.06 17.72
CA ASN A 125 3.25 1.09 18.38
C ASN A 125 4.23 0.05 17.85
N LEU A 126 4.36 -0.04 16.49
CA LEU A 126 5.15 -1.08 15.82
C LEU A 126 6.66 -0.83 15.91
N CYS A 127 7.06 0.41 16.21
CA CYS A 127 8.43 0.84 16.33
C CYS A 127 8.53 2.08 17.24
N LYS A 128 9.74 2.42 17.70
CA LYS A 128 9.98 3.60 18.54
C LYS A 128 9.99 4.89 17.74
N ALA A 129 10.66 4.88 16.59
CA ALA A 129 10.68 5.98 15.63
C ALA A 129 10.04 5.55 14.32
N PHE A 130 9.26 6.40 13.70
CA PHE A 130 8.57 6.08 12.44
C PHE A 130 9.55 5.76 11.28
N THR A 131 10.78 6.26 11.36
CA THR A 131 11.87 5.96 10.42
C THR A 131 12.40 4.53 10.53
N ASP A 132 12.16 3.86 11.65
CA ASP A 132 12.58 2.47 11.86
C ASP A 132 11.64 1.45 11.24
N TYR A 133 10.45 1.89 10.80
CA TYR A 133 9.48 1.00 10.20
C TYR A 133 9.84 0.67 8.75
N LYS A 134 10.22 -0.58 8.50
CA LYS A 134 10.72 -1.05 7.19
C LYS A 134 9.76 -0.78 6.04
N TYR A 135 8.47 -1.13 6.20
CA TYR A 135 7.46 -1.04 5.12
C TYR A 135 6.80 0.34 5.06
N SER A 136 7.63 1.35 4.96
CA SER A 136 7.26 2.76 4.87
C SER A 136 8.22 3.50 3.96
N SER A 137 7.74 4.56 3.33
CA SER A 137 8.56 5.50 2.59
C SER A 137 9.30 6.51 3.47
N ALA A 138 9.18 6.43 4.80
CA ALA A 138 9.81 7.39 5.71
C ALA A 138 11.33 7.47 5.52
N GLY A 139 12.03 6.33 5.40
CA GLY A 139 13.47 6.30 5.18
C GLY A 139 13.93 7.10 3.96
N PHE A 140 13.16 7.08 2.88
CA PHE A 140 13.44 7.84 1.66
C PHE A 140 13.44 9.37 1.90
N TYR A 141 12.51 9.88 2.72
CA TYR A 141 12.39 11.32 2.98
C TYR A 141 13.34 11.83 4.07
N TYR A 142 13.77 10.98 4.98
CA TYR A 142 14.56 11.38 6.15
C TYR A 142 16.03 10.95 6.06
N GLY A 143 16.52 10.60 4.84
CA GLY A 143 17.95 10.36 4.59
C GLY A 143 18.48 9.03 5.13
N TYR A 144 17.62 8.07 5.42
CA TYR A 144 18.01 6.70 5.75
C TYR A 144 18.23 5.89 4.46
N GLU A 145 18.93 4.77 4.59
CA GLU A 145 19.13 3.87 3.44
C GLU A 145 17.78 3.44 2.87
N ASN A 146 17.57 3.79 1.59
CA ASN A 146 16.30 3.56 0.92
C ASN A 146 16.36 2.34 0.02
N ASN A 147 15.58 1.32 0.34
CA ASN A 147 15.43 0.13 -0.49
C ASN A 147 14.28 0.23 -1.51
N TRP A 148 13.62 1.41 -1.60
CA TRP A 148 12.42 1.62 -2.42
C TRP A 148 12.73 2.46 -3.66
N ASP A 149 13.34 1.81 -4.65
CA ASP A 149 13.78 2.38 -5.92
C ASP A 149 12.65 2.93 -6.82
N PHE A 150 11.41 2.62 -6.51
CA PHE A 150 10.23 3.06 -7.24
C PHE A 150 9.64 4.40 -6.75
N LEU A 151 10.14 4.98 -5.69
CA LEU A 151 9.60 6.22 -5.15
C LEU A 151 10.01 7.44 -5.96
N THR A 152 9.06 8.35 -6.14
CA THR A 152 9.29 9.71 -6.65
C THR A 152 9.18 10.70 -5.50
N HIS A 153 10.13 11.63 -5.36
CA HIS A 153 10.06 12.65 -4.33
C HIS A 153 8.91 13.63 -4.64
N TYR A 154 8.15 14.02 -3.62
CA TYR A 154 7.01 14.93 -3.84
C TYR A 154 7.42 16.29 -4.39
N ALA A 155 8.67 16.73 -4.15
CA ALA A 155 9.21 17.96 -4.72
C ALA A 155 9.46 17.88 -6.24
N ASP A 156 9.52 16.66 -6.80
CA ASP A 156 9.71 16.44 -8.24
C ASP A 156 8.37 16.32 -9.00
N VAL A 157 7.27 16.68 -8.33
CA VAL A 157 5.95 16.70 -8.97
C VAL A 157 5.91 17.82 -9.99
N GLU A 158 6.03 17.49 -11.26
CA GLU A 158 5.71 18.43 -12.35
C GLU A 158 4.22 18.79 -12.28
N MET A 159 3.94 20.06 -12.15
CA MET A 159 2.60 20.64 -12.14
C MET A 159 2.03 20.80 -13.55
#